data_fb7f45f60777f928bb8f9de7824bf06b
#
_entry.id   fb7f45f60777f928bb8f9de7824bf06b
#
_cell.length_a   1.000
_cell.length_b   1.000
_cell.length_c   1.000
_cell.angle_alpha   90.00
_cell.angle_beta   90.00
_cell.angle_gamma   90.00
#
_symmetry.space_group_name_H-M   'P 1'
#
loop_
_entity.id
_entity.type
_entity.pdbx_description
1 polymer ?
#
loop_
_entity_poly.entity_id
_entity_poly.type
_entity_poly.pdbx_seq_one_letter_code
_entity_poly.pdbx_strand_id
1 'polypeptide(L)'
;METGVTKELIDDLKEMLIKNEGMELKPYQCTSDKTTIGVGRNLTDNGITVQEAEMLLANDMDGVFNDLDRNIPFWQSMPYNVRLVLADMCFCLGINRLLKFTKMLEAMEERDFELAGEELLDSTYAVQVKKRADRNYRLVIEGEN
;
A
#
# COMPACT_ATOMS: atom_id res chain seq x y z
N MET A 1 -39.35 -9.74 -1.80
CA MET A 1 -39.77 -10.22 -0.47
C MET A 1 -39.28 -9.27 0.60
N GLU A 2 -40.17 -8.83 1.44
CA GLU A 2 -39.78 -8.02 2.57
C GLU A 2 -39.09 -8.86 3.63
N THR A 3 -38.07 -8.29 4.23
CA THR A 3 -37.39 -8.90 5.36
C THR A 3 -37.59 -8.01 6.60
N GLY A 4 -37.34 -8.54 7.77
CA GLY A 4 -37.29 -7.75 8.99
C GLY A 4 -36.04 -6.89 9.11
N VAL A 5 -35.12 -7.01 8.16
CA VAL A 5 -33.87 -6.24 8.17
C VAL A 5 -34.05 -4.98 7.35
N THR A 6 -34.32 -3.89 8.05
CA THR A 6 -34.57 -2.58 7.47
C THR A 6 -33.32 -1.71 7.60
N LYS A 7 -33.29 -0.59 6.85
CA LYS A 7 -32.21 0.39 6.99
C LYS A 7 -32.14 0.94 8.43
N GLU A 8 -33.33 1.19 9.01
CA GLU A 8 -33.40 1.68 10.40
C GLU A 8 -32.75 0.70 11.37
N LEU A 9 -33.07 -0.60 11.25
CA LEU A 9 -32.47 -1.62 12.11
C LEU A 9 -30.95 -1.65 11.94
N ILE A 10 -30.48 -1.60 10.70
CA ILE A 10 -29.04 -1.61 10.40
C ILE A 10 -28.35 -0.40 11.04
N ASP A 11 -28.89 0.79 10.86
CA ASP A 11 -28.32 2.03 11.39
C ASP A 11 -28.28 2.01 12.92
N ASP A 12 -29.38 1.59 13.54
CA ASP A 12 -29.48 1.52 15.01
C ASP A 12 -28.53 0.48 15.60
N LEU A 13 -28.44 -0.69 14.94
CA LEU A 13 -27.53 -1.73 15.39
C LEU A 13 -26.07 -1.30 15.27
N LYS A 14 -25.72 -0.65 14.14
CA LYS A 14 -24.39 -0.11 13.90
C LYS A 14 -23.99 0.84 15.04
N GLU A 15 -24.87 1.78 15.35
CA GLU A 15 -24.62 2.75 16.42
C GLU A 15 -24.45 2.05 17.76
N MET A 16 -25.31 1.08 18.07
CA MET A 16 -25.25 0.30 19.30
C MET A 16 -23.93 -0.47 19.40
N LEU A 17 -23.51 -1.13 18.31
CA LEU A 17 -22.28 -1.92 18.31
C LEU A 17 -21.04 -1.04 18.47
N ILE A 18 -20.99 0.10 17.80
CA ILE A 18 -19.87 1.05 17.95
C ILE A 18 -19.80 1.52 19.40
N LYS A 19 -20.93 1.79 20.02
CA LYS A 19 -20.98 2.23 21.41
C LYS A 19 -20.52 1.13 22.37
N ASN A 20 -20.96 -0.11 22.13
CA ASN A 20 -20.65 -1.24 23.00
C ASN A 20 -19.22 -1.75 22.84
N GLU A 21 -18.75 -1.86 21.59
CA GLU A 21 -17.44 -2.45 21.26
C GLU A 21 -16.34 -1.41 21.14
N GLY A 22 -16.71 -0.16 20.86
CA GLY A 22 -15.76 0.89 20.50
C GLY A 22 -15.31 0.76 19.05
N MET A 23 -14.55 1.73 18.59
CA MET A 23 -13.95 1.72 17.24
C MET A 23 -12.45 1.93 17.39
N GLU A 24 -11.69 0.87 17.24
CA GLU A 24 -10.24 0.90 17.37
C GLU A 24 -9.60 0.74 16.00
N LEU A 25 -8.81 1.72 15.60
CA LEU A 25 -8.18 1.73 14.27
C LEU A 25 -6.85 0.98 14.22
N LYS A 26 -6.39 0.51 15.37
CA LYS A 26 -5.18 -0.32 15.49
C LYS A 26 -5.52 -1.63 16.20
N PRO A 27 -4.77 -2.71 15.89
CA PRO A 27 -5.02 -3.97 16.56
C PRO A 27 -4.79 -3.89 18.08
N TYR A 28 -5.61 -4.61 18.82
CA TYR A 28 -5.47 -4.74 20.26
C TYR A 28 -5.86 -6.15 20.70
N GLN A 29 -5.48 -6.52 21.92
CA GLN A 29 -5.85 -7.81 22.48
C GLN A 29 -7.15 -7.63 23.27
N CYS A 30 -8.15 -8.44 22.95
CA CYS A 30 -9.41 -8.45 23.71
C CYS A 30 -9.24 -9.28 24.99
N THR A 31 -10.30 -9.32 25.82
CA THR A 31 -10.29 -10.05 27.10
C THR A 31 -10.06 -11.55 26.93
N SER A 32 -10.34 -12.11 25.75
CA SER A 32 -10.08 -13.53 25.40
C SER A 32 -8.72 -13.74 24.78
N ASP A 33 -7.84 -12.73 24.84
CA ASP A 33 -6.49 -12.78 24.28
C ASP A 33 -6.48 -12.99 22.74
N LYS A 34 -7.50 -12.45 22.06
CA LYS A 34 -7.60 -12.48 20.60
C LYS A 34 -7.24 -11.13 20.04
N THR A 35 -6.46 -11.10 18.94
CA THR A 35 -6.14 -9.86 18.24
C THR A 35 -7.40 -9.35 17.56
N THR A 36 -7.76 -8.10 17.86
CA THR A 36 -9.03 -7.50 17.48
C THR A 36 -8.81 -6.13 16.88
N ILE A 37 -9.65 -5.68 15.97
CA ILE A 37 -9.56 -4.35 15.34
C ILE A 37 -10.96 -3.87 14.96
N GLY A 38 -11.08 -2.55 14.76
CA GLY A 38 -12.33 -1.95 14.32
C GLY A 38 -13.39 -2.01 15.39
N VAL A 39 -14.57 -2.46 15.04
CA VAL A 39 -15.69 -2.61 15.97
C VAL A 39 -15.78 -4.08 16.37
N GLY A 40 -14.84 -4.49 17.22
CA GLY A 40 -14.83 -5.84 17.78
C GLY A 40 -14.53 -6.97 16.78
N ARG A 41 -13.84 -6.69 15.66
CA ARG A 41 -13.48 -7.75 14.69
C ARG A 41 -12.36 -8.61 15.26
N ASN A 42 -12.66 -9.85 15.55
CA ASN A 42 -11.67 -10.84 15.97
C ASN A 42 -10.84 -11.30 14.76
N LEU A 43 -9.64 -10.76 14.63
CA LEU A 43 -8.74 -11.10 13.52
C LEU A 43 -8.15 -12.50 13.67
N THR A 44 -7.89 -12.92 14.91
CA THR A 44 -7.27 -14.22 15.20
C THR A 44 -8.10 -15.36 14.60
N ASP A 45 -9.40 -15.34 14.84
CA ASP A 45 -10.28 -16.43 14.42
C ASP A 45 -10.93 -16.19 13.06
N ASN A 46 -11.23 -14.93 12.72
CA ASN A 46 -12.03 -14.61 11.54
C ASN A 46 -11.25 -13.98 10.39
N GLY A 47 -10.13 -13.33 10.69
CA GLY A 47 -9.36 -12.62 9.67
C GLY A 47 -10.17 -11.52 8.99
N ILE A 48 -9.90 -11.28 7.72
CA ILE A 48 -10.63 -10.32 6.89
C ILE A 48 -11.10 -11.00 5.59
N THR A 49 -12.08 -10.40 4.96
CA THR A 49 -12.59 -10.87 3.67
C THR A 49 -11.75 -10.35 2.52
N VAL A 50 -11.94 -10.94 1.33
CA VAL A 50 -11.30 -10.45 0.11
C VAL A 50 -11.68 -9.00 -0.15
N GLN A 51 -12.96 -8.65 0.00
CA GLN A 51 -13.42 -7.27 -0.20
C GLN A 51 -12.76 -6.31 0.77
N GLU A 52 -12.58 -6.71 2.02
CA GLU A 52 -11.89 -5.89 3.01
C GLU A 52 -10.42 -5.73 2.65
N ALA A 53 -9.75 -6.80 2.21
CA ALA A 53 -8.37 -6.74 1.78
C ALA A 53 -8.19 -5.80 0.58
N GLU A 54 -9.10 -5.88 -0.39
CA GLU A 54 -9.08 -5.01 -1.57
C GLU A 54 -9.31 -3.55 -1.19
N MET A 55 -10.19 -3.28 -0.23
CA MET A 55 -10.43 -1.92 0.26
C MET A 55 -9.19 -1.35 0.95
N LEU A 56 -8.54 -2.16 1.79
CA LEU A 56 -7.28 -1.77 2.43
C LEU A 56 -6.22 -1.45 1.37
N LEU A 57 -6.10 -2.30 0.36
CA LEU A 57 -5.16 -2.09 -0.74
C LEU A 57 -5.46 -0.79 -1.49
N ALA A 58 -6.72 -0.54 -1.83
CA ALA A 58 -7.12 0.68 -2.54
C ALA A 58 -6.75 1.93 -1.72
N ASN A 59 -7.02 1.91 -0.43
CA ASN A 59 -6.66 3.01 0.46
C ASN A 59 -5.14 3.19 0.54
N ASP A 60 -4.39 2.10 0.60
CA ASP A 60 -2.93 2.15 0.65
C ASP A 60 -2.35 2.69 -0.66
N MET A 61 -2.93 2.30 -1.81
CA MET A 61 -2.51 2.84 -3.10
C MET A 61 -2.76 4.34 -3.20
N ASP A 62 -3.89 4.82 -2.71
CA ASP A 62 -4.16 6.27 -2.67
C ASP A 62 -3.09 7.00 -1.86
N GLY A 63 -2.68 6.43 -0.74
CA GLY A 63 -1.59 6.96 0.07
C GLY A 63 -0.27 7.01 -0.70
N VAL A 64 0.04 5.93 -1.42
CA VAL A 64 1.25 5.85 -2.26
C VAL A 64 1.23 6.96 -3.32
N PHE A 65 0.12 7.11 -4.04
CA PHE A 65 0.03 8.12 -5.10
C PHE A 65 0.16 9.54 -4.54
N ASN A 66 -0.45 9.81 -3.40
CA ASN A 66 -0.32 11.10 -2.73
C ASN A 66 1.13 11.37 -2.32
N ASP A 67 1.82 10.37 -1.78
CA ASP A 67 3.21 10.51 -1.39
C ASP A 67 4.12 10.77 -2.60
N LEU A 68 3.89 10.06 -3.69
CA LEU A 68 4.64 10.26 -4.92
C LEU A 68 4.40 11.66 -5.50
N ASP A 69 3.14 12.10 -5.54
CA ASP A 69 2.80 13.43 -6.05
C ASP A 69 3.50 14.55 -5.27
N ARG A 70 3.59 14.39 -3.96
CA ARG A 70 4.19 15.41 -3.09
C ARG A 70 5.71 15.41 -3.13
N ASN A 71 6.33 14.25 -3.31
CA ASN A 71 7.77 14.08 -3.08
C ASN A 71 8.58 13.80 -4.33
N ILE A 72 7.97 13.27 -5.38
CA ILE A 72 8.64 12.97 -6.65
C ILE A 72 7.80 13.59 -7.78
N PRO A 73 7.87 14.93 -7.96
CA PRO A 73 6.95 15.62 -8.88
C PRO A 73 6.98 15.12 -10.31
N PHE A 74 8.09 14.56 -10.76
CA PHE A 74 8.24 14.07 -12.14
C PHE A 74 7.66 12.68 -12.36
N TRP A 75 7.19 11.99 -11.31
CA TRP A 75 6.86 10.56 -11.42
C TRP A 75 5.77 10.26 -12.47
N GLN A 76 4.76 11.13 -12.58
CA GLN A 76 3.67 10.89 -13.54
C GLN A 76 4.09 11.12 -14.98
N SER A 77 5.19 11.85 -15.22
CA SER A 77 5.73 12.05 -16.58
C SER A 77 6.63 10.91 -17.03
N MET A 78 6.90 9.96 -16.15
CA MET A 78 7.74 8.82 -16.49
C MET A 78 7.01 7.82 -17.36
N PRO A 79 7.75 6.99 -18.13
CA PRO A 79 7.14 5.87 -18.86
C PRO A 79 6.33 4.97 -17.92
N TYR A 80 5.33 4.31 -18.45
CA TYR A 80 4.42 3.48 -17.67
C TYR A 80 5.14 2.51 -16.73
N ASN A 81 6.14 1.77 -17.26
CA ASN A 81 6.88 0.80 -16.45
C ASN A 81 7.61 1.46 -15.27
N VAL A 82 8.17 2.64 -15.50
CA VAL A 82 8.88 3.37 -14.43
C VAL A 82 7.90 3.83 -13.37
N ARG A 83 6.71 4.28 -13.78
CA ARG A 83 5.66 4.64 -12.83
C ARG A 83 5.24 3.46 -11.96
N LEU A 84 5.11 2.28 -12.55
CA LEU A 84 4.80 1.06 -11.80
C LEU A 84 5.88 0.75 -10.78
N VAL A 85 7.15 0.87 -11.16
CA VAL A 85 8.27 0.61 -10.26
C VAL A 85 8.28 1.58 -9.08
N LEU A 86 8.10 2.88 -9.36
CA LEU A 86 8.08 3.89 -8.29
C LEU A 86 6.92 3.62 -7.31
N ALA A 87 5.75 3.28 -7.83
CA ALA A 87 4.61 2.97 -6.98
C ALA A 87 4.84 1.69 -6.17
N ASP A 88 5.40 0.65 -6.78
CA ASP A 88 5.70 -0.61 -6.10
C ASP A 88 6.74 -0.40 -4.99
N MET A 89 7.81 0.32 -5.27
CA MET A 89 8.84 0.61 -4.27
C MET A 89 8.30 1.47 -3.14
N CYS A 90 7.49 2.47 -3.47
CA CYS A 90 6.86 3.32 -2.46
C CYS A 90 5.94 2.52 -1.54
N PHE A 91 5.16 1.61 -2.11
CA PHE A 91 4.30 0.71 -1.33
C PHE A 91 5.12 -0.19 -0.40
N CYS A 92 6.19 -0.76 -0.93
CA CYS A 92 7.02 -1.71 -0.19
C CYS A 92 7.87 -1.04 0.90
N LEU A 93 8.48 0.09 0.58
CA LEU A 93 9.48 0.74 1.43
C LEU A 93 8.95 1.93 2.23
N GLY A 94 7.89 2.56 1.75
CA GLY A 94 7.46 3.87 2.21
C GLY A 94 8.23 4.97 1.51
N ILE A 95 7.64 6.17 1.47
CA ILE A 95 8.21 7.29 0.73
C ILE A 95 9.58 7.72 1.25
N ASN A 96 9.76 7.73 2.57
CA ASN A 96 11.01 8.21 3.14
C ASN A 96 12.21 7.33 2.74
N ARG A 97 12.03 6.03 2.68
CA ARG A 97 13.07 5.10 2.23
C ARG A 97 13.28 5.18 0.72
N LEU A 98 12.20 5.33 -0.05
CA LEU A 98 12.31 5.52 -1.51
C LEU A 98 13.13 6.77 -1.83
N LEU A 99 12.92 7.86 -1.11
CA LEU A 99 13.65 9.11 -1.36
C LEU A 99 15.15 9.00 -1.12
N LYS A 100 15.60 7.97 -0.43
CA LYS A 100 17.04 7.73 -0.23
C LYS A 100 17.73 7.17 -1.47
N PHE A 101 16.95 6.70 -2.44
CA PHE A 101 17.48 6.23 -3.73
C PHE A 101 17.79 7.41 -4.65
N THR A 102 18.61 8.33 -4.17
CA THR A 102 18.86 9.62 -4.84
C THR A 102 19.42 9.45 -6.25
N LYS A 103 20.40 8.56 -6.42
CA LYS A 103 21.03 8.33 -7.74
C LYS A 103 20.06 7.68 -8.72
N MET A 104 19.25 6.72 -8.25
CA MET A 104 18.22 6.11 -9.08
C MET A 104 17.19 7.15 -9.55
N LEU A 105 16.69 7.96 -8.62
CA LEU A 105 15.69 8.98 -8.92
C LEU A 105 16.24 10.04 -9.86
N GLU A 106 17.48 10.46 -9.66
CA GLU A 106 18.15 11.42 -10.53
C GLU A 106 18.28 10.86 -11.95
N ALA A 107 18.71 9.60 -12.07
CA ALA A 107 18.83 8.94 -13.37
C ALA A 107 17.47 8.81 -14.06
N MET A 108 16.42 8.49 -13.30
CA MET A 108 15.05 8.43 -13.85
C MET A 108 14.60 9.78 -14.39
N GLU A 109 14.84 10.84 -13.63
CA GLU A 109 14.48 12.19 -14.05
C GLU A 109 15.20 12.61 -15.31
N GLU A 110 16.46 12.23 -15.44
CA GLU A 110 17.28 12.48 -16.65
C GLU A 110 16.96 11.50 -17.78
N ARG A 111 16.07 10.54 -17.53
CA ARG A 111 15.65 9.50 -18.47
C ARG A 111 16.78 8.56 -18.87
N ASP A 112 17.77 8.42 -17.99
CA ASP A 112 18.83 7.41 -18.12
C ASP A 112 18.38 6.14 -17.39
N PHE A 113 17.53 5.36 -18.03
CA PHE A 113 16.89 4.21 -17.40
C PHE A 113 17.85 3.04 -17.19
N GLU A 114 18.89 2.93 -17.98
CA GLU A 114 19.91 1.93 -17.77
C GLU A 114 20.65 2.18 -16.47
N LEU A 115 21.09 3.42 -16.24
CA LEU A 115 21.73 3.81 -15.00
C LEU A 115 20.78 3.68 -13.80
N ALA A 116 19.52 4.07 -13.98
CA ALA A 116 18.52 3.94 -12.92
C ALA A 116 18.37 2.48 -12.48
N GLY A 117 18.34 1.55 -13.45
CA GLY A 117 18.28 0.12 -13.15
C GLY A 117 19.50 -0.38 -12.40
N GLU A 118 20.69 0.07 -12.81
CA GLU A 118 21.94 -0.29 -12.13
C GLU A 118 21.92 0.17 -10.67
N GLU A 119 21.49 1.42 -10.44
CA GLU A 119 21.41 1.98 -9.09
C GLU A 119 20.38 1.24 -8.23
N LEU A 120 19.28 0.78 -8.83
CA LEU A 120 18.28 -0.01 -8.12
C LEU A 120 18.87 -1.32 -7.63
N LEU A 121 19.62 -2.02 -8.47
CA LEU A 121 20.24 -3.28 -8.11
C LEU A 121 21.38 -3.11 -7.10
N ASP A 122 22.04 -1.97 -7.11
CA ASP A 122 23.13 -1.65 -6.18
C ASP A 122 22.55 -1.05 -4.88
N SER A 123 21.68 -1.81 -4.23
CA SER A 123 20.98 -1.33 -3.04
C SER A 123 20.70 -2.46 -2.07
N THR A 124 20.51 -2.10 -0.80
CA THR A 124 20.11 -3.05 0.25
C THR A 124 18.73 -3.66 -0.08
N TYR A 125 17.86 -2.87 -0.69
CA TYR A 125 16.55 -3.32 -1.16
C TYR A 125 16.69 -4.51 -2.11
N ALA A 126 17.62 -4.44 -3.06
CA ALA A 126 17.84 -5.53 -4.02
C ALA A 126 18.29 -6.82 -3.32
N VAL A 127 19.05 -6.71 -2.23
CA VAL A 127 19.49 -7.87 -1.46
C VAL A 127 18.33 -8.48 -0.67
N GLN A 128 17.51 -7.63 -0.06
CA GLN A 128 16.40 -8.07 0.80
C GLN A 128 15.22 -8.67 0.05
N VAL A 129 14.92 -8.13 -1.14
CA VAL A 129 13.75 -8.54 -1.94
C VAL A 129 14.17 -8.83 -3.39
N LYS A 130 15.11 -9.73 -3.54
CA LYS A 130 15.78 -10.00 -4.82
C LYS A 130 14.84 -10.21 -6.01
N LYS A 131 13.83 -11.05 -5.89
CA LYS A 131 12.90 -11.32 -7.00
C LYS A 131 12.12 -10.07 -7.40
N ARG A 132 11.70 -9.30 -6.43
CA ARG A 132 10.96 -8.05 -6.66
C ARG A 132 11.87 -7.01 -7.30
N ALA A 133 13.10 -6.89 -6.79
CA ALA A 133 14.10 -5.96 -7.33
C ALA A 133 14.46 -6.33 -8.77
N ASP A 134 14.63 -7.61 -9.07
CA ASP A 134 14.95 -8.08 -10.43
C ASP A 134 13.81 -7.74 -11.41
N ARG A 135 12.56 -7.91 -11.00
CA ARG A 135 11.42 -7.52 -11.83
C ARG A 135 11.39 -6.01 -12.07
N ASN A 136 11.61 -5.24 -11.00
CA ASN A 136 11.62 -3.79 -11.10
C ASN A 136 12.77 -3.29 -11.95
N TYR A 137 13.94 -3.92 -11.85
CA TYR A 137 15.07 -3.63 -12.71
C TYR A 137 14.70 -3.77 -14.18
N ARG A 138 14.08 -4.90 -14.56
CA ARG A 138 13.67 -5.14 -15.95
C ARG A 138 12.70 -4.09 -16.44
N LEU A 139 11.74 -3.71 -15.60
CA LEU A 139 10.77 -2.68 -15.98
C LEU A 139 11.43 -1.33 -16.18
N VAL A 140 12.40 -0.98 -15.33
CA VAL A 140 13.10 0.30 -15.42
C VAL A 140 13.96 0.37 -16.70
N ILE A 141 14.74 -0.67 -16.99
CA ILE A 141 15.63 -0.64 -18.16
C ILE A 141 14.86 -0.67 -19.47
N GLU A 142 13.69 -1.30 -19.51
CA GLU A 142 12.82 -1.24 -20.68
C GLU A 142 12.32 0.18 -20.91
N GLY A 143 12.11 0.92 -19.83
CA GLY A 143 11.69 2.32 -19.85
C GLY A 143 10.33 2.49 -20.49
N GLU A 144 10.30 2.62 -21.79
CA GLU A 144 9.08 2.91 -22.53
C GLU A 144 8.29 1.69 -22.93
N ASN A 145 6.94 1.83 -22.87
CA ASN A 145 6.00 0.89 -23.46
C ASN A 145 4.58 1.41 -23.41
#